data_b05fa518178c0f8c73385eae9c5d5e1b
#
_entry.id   b05fa518178c0f8c73385eae9c5d5e1b
#
_cell.length_a   1.000
_cell.length_b   1.000
_cell.length_c   1.000
_cell.angle_alpha   90.00
_cell.angle_beta   90.00
_cell.angle_gamma   90.00
#
_symmetry.space_group_name_H-M   'P 1'
#
loop_
_entity.id
_entity.type
_entity.pdbx_description
1 polymer ?
#
loop_
_entity_poly.entity_id
_entity_poly.type
_entity_poly.pdbx_seq_one_letter_code
_entity_poly.pdbx_strand_id
1 'polypeptide(L)'
;MTDDLTRKIINWASQIASRAAALPSRQERDAYLADRQGELTAGAIREGANPHDAEILAEACVSAARRLMTELLARRAGVPDGRA
;
A
#
# COMPACT_ATOMS: atom_id res chain seq x y z
N MET A 1 -0.40 21.29 -5.42
CA MET A 1 0.88 20.64 -5.25
C MET A 1 0.83 19.48 -4.30
N THR A 2 0.54 19.76 -3.02
CA THR A 2 0.38 18.69 -2.04
C THR A 2 -0.73 17.74 -2.47
N ASP A 3 -1.75 18.28 -3.12
CA ASP A 3 -2.89 17.48 -3.56
C ASP A 3 -2.51 16.47 -4.63
N ASP A 4 -1.60 16.83 -5.54
CA ASP A 4 -1.16 15.90 -6.58
C ASP A 4 -0.40 14.72 -5.99
N LEU A 5 0.47 14.99 -5.04
CA LEU A 5 1.23 13.93 -4.40
C LEU A 5 0.31 13.03 -3.59
N THR A 6 -0.61 13.62 -2.84
CA THR A 6 -1.58 12.85 -2.06
C THR A 6 -2.40 11.94 -2.97
N ARG A 7 -2.85 12.47 -4.11
CA ARG A 7 -3.64 11.70 -5.06
C ARG A 7 -2.85 10.54 -5.64
N LYS A 8 -1.57 10.76 -5.95
CA LYS A 8 -0.71 9.69 -6.45
C LYS A 8 -0.52 8.59 -5.42
N ILE A 9 -0.31 8.99 -4.16
CA ILE A 9 -0.15 8.02 -3.08
C ILE A 9 -1.41 7.18 -2.92
N ILE A 10 -2.58 7.81 -2.97
CA ILE A 10 -3.85 7.10 -2.86
C ILE A 10 -4.03 6.13 -4.02
N ASN A 11 -3.71 6.55 -5.24
CA ASN A 11 -3.81 5.67 -6.41
C ASN A 11 -2.89 4.47 -6.29
N TRP A 12 -1.64 4.69 -5.92
CA TRP A 12 -0.69 3.60 -5.73
C TRP A 12 -1.13 2.67 -4.63
N ALA A 13 -1.58 3.23 -3.50
CA ALA A 13 -2.04 2.43 -2.38
C ALA A 13 -3.24 1.57 -2.76
N SER A 14 -4.16 2.13 -3.52
CA SER A 14 -5.34 1.39 -3.98
C SER A 14 -4.97 0.22 -4.86
N GLN A 15 -4.04 0.43 -5.80
CA GLN A 15 -3.60 -0.63 -6.69
C GLN A 15 -2.86 -1.73 -5.92
N ILE A 16 -1.98 -1.33 -5.03
CA ILE A 16 -1.24 -2.28 -4.21
C ILE A 16 -2.20 -3.08 -3.33
N ALA A 17 -3.17 -2.40 -2.72
CA ALA A 17 -4.13 -3.05 -1.85
C ALA A 17 -4.96 -4.08 -2.59
N SER A 18 -5.42 -3.74 -3.80
CA SER A 18 -6.22 -4.66 -4.60
C SER A 18 -5.44 -5.91 -4.97
N ARG A 19 -4.19 -5.73 -5.37
CA ARG A 19 -3.34 -6.87 -5.75
C ARG A 19 -2.99 -7.71 -4.55
N ALA A 20 -2.67 -7.09 -3.42
CA ALA A 20 -2.34 -7.82 -2.21
C ALA A 20 -3.54 -8.62 -1.72
N ALA A 21 -4.73 -8.02 -1.76
CA ALA A 21 -5.94 -8.68 -1.29
C ALA A 21 -6.29 -9.90 -2.14
N ALA A 22 -5.83 -9.94 -3.39
CA ALA A 22 -6.07 -11.08 -4.28
C ALA A 22 -5.18 -12.29 -3.95
N LEU A 23 -4.13 -12.09 -3.16
CA LEU A 23 -3.23 -13.20 -2.81
C LEU A 23 -3.87 -14.08 -1.73
N PRO A 24 -3.62 -15.39 -1.81
CA PRO A 24 -4.38 -16.34 -0.98
C PRO A 24 -3.99 -16.41 0.48
N SER A 25 -2.76 -16.03 0.84
CA SER A 25 -2.32 -16.17 2.22
C SER A 25 -1.79 -14.87 2.78
N ARG A 26 -1.85 -14.76 4.11
CA ARG A 26 -1.32 -13.61 4.80
C ARG A 26 0.19 -13.45 4.53
N GLN A 27 0.89 -14.56 4.53
CA GLN A 27 2.34 -14.53 4.28
C GLN A 27 2.64 -13.97 2.91
N GLU A 28 1.90 -14.38 1.90
CA GLU A 28 2.10 -13.86 0.55
C GLU A 28 1.75 -12.39 0.46
N ARG A 29 0.69 -11.97 1.15
CA ARG A 29 0.29 -10.57 1.17
C ARG A 29 1.35 -9.70 1.83
N ASP A 30 1.90 -10.15 2.95
CA ASP A 30 2.94 -9.40 3.65
C ASP A 30 4.21 -9.31 2.82
N ALA A 31 4.61 -10.40 2.16
CA ALA A 31 5.78 -10.40 1.29
C ALA A 31 5.57 -9.44 0.12
N TYR A 32 4.39 -9.43 -0.47
CA TYR A 32 4.10 -8.54 -1.58
C TYR A 32 4.19 -7.07 -1.16
N LEU A 33 3.64 -6.73 0.02
CA LEU A 33 3.70 -5.36 0.51
C LEU A 33 5.14 -4.93 0.80
N ALA A 34 5.96 -5.82 1.35
CA ALA A 34 7.37 -5.52 1.59
C ALA A 34 8.11 -5.28 0.28
N ASP A 35 7.85 -6.11 -0.74
CA ASP A 35 8.46 -5.93 -2.06
C ASP A 35 8.06 -4.60 -2.68
N ARG A 36 6.80 -4.23 -2.57
CA ARG A 36 6.33 -2.96 -3.11
C ARG A 36 6.99 -1.79 -2.42
N GLN A 37 7.17 -1.88 -1.11
CA GLN A 37 7.82 -0.81 -0.36
C GLN A 37 9.24 -0.60 -0.87
N GLY A 38 9.99 -1.68 -1.08
CA GLY A 38 11.34 -1.59 -1.61
C GLY A 38 11.36 -0.97 -3.00
N GLU A 39 10.43 -1.36 -3.86
CA GLU A 39 10.36 -0.81 -5.22
C GLU A 39 10.00 0.66 -5.25
N LEU A 40 9.09 1.08 -4.38
CA LEU A 40 8.72 2.49 -4.28
C LEU A 40 9.89 3.32 -3.80
N THR A 41 10.62 2.83 -2.81
CA THR A 41 11.81 3.51 -2.31
C THR A 41 12.84 3.68 -3.42
N ALA A 42 13.16 2.59 -4.11
CA ALA A 42 14.15 2.63 -5.18
C ALA A 42 13.70 3.54 -6.33
N GLY A 43 12.42 3.49 -6.68
CA GLY A 43 11.89 4.34 -7.73
C GLY A 43 11.98 5.82 -7.39
N ALA A 44 11.66 6.17 -6.16
CA ALA A 44 11.74 7.55 -5.72
C ALA A 44 13.17 8.07 -5.75
N ILE A 45 14.13 7.24 -5.34
CA ILE A 45 15.53 7.61 -5.37
C ILE A 45 15.99 7.85 -6.82
N ARG A 46 15.57 6.98 -7.74
CA ARG A 46 15.91 7.15 -9.15
C ARG A 46 15.36 8.45 -9.71
N GLU A 47 14.25 8.94 -9.18
CA GLU A 47 13.65 10.19 -9.64
C GLU A 47 14.19 11.42 -8.92
N GLY A 48 15.15 11.24 -8.04
CA GLY A 48 15.83 12.37 -7.42
C GLY A 48 15.55 12.59 -5.95
N ALA A 49 14.72 11.78 -5.33
CA ALA A 49 14.45 11.91 -3.90
C ALA A 49 15.66 11.44 -3.11
N ASN A 50 15.91 12.07 -1.96
CA ASN A 50 16.95 11.52 -1.10
C ASN A 50 16.45 10.25 -0.43
N PRO A 51 17.37 9.37 0.01
CA PRO A 51 16.96 8.06 0.53
C PRO A 51 16.01 8.13 1.71
N HIS A 52 16.21 9.08 2.60
CA HIS A 52 15.35 9.20 3.78
C HIS A 52 13.91 9.56 3.39
N ASP A 53 13.76 10.55 2.51
CA ASP A 53 12.44 10.95 2.02
C ASP A 53 11.78 9.84 1.23
N ALA A 54 12.56 9.10 0.45
CA ALA A 54 12.05 7.98 -0.32
C ALA A 54 11.47 6.89 0.58
N GLU A 55 12.15 6.61 1.67
CA GLU A 55 11.67 5.61 2.63
C GLU A 55 10.37 6.06 3.31
N ILE A 56 10.30 7.33 3.68
CA ILE A 56 9.10 7.87 4.31
C ILE A 56 7.91 7.77 3.36
N LEU A 57 8.11 8.14 2.11
CA LEU A 57 7.06 8.11 1.10
C LEU A 57 6.57 6.68 0.87
N ALA A 58 7.51 5.75 0.71
CA ALA A 58 7.17 4.36 0.48
C ALA A 58 6.43 3.76 1.66
N GLU A 59 6.86 4.07 2.88
CA GLU A 59 6.21 3.58 4.08
C GLU A 59 4.78 4.12 4.19
N ALA A 60 4.58 5.40 3.90
CA ALA A 60 3.26 5.99 3.95
C ALA A 60 2.32 5.32 2.94
N CYS A 61 2.82 5.07 1.74
CA CYS A 61 2.04 4.43 0.70
C CYS A 61 1.64 3.02 1.07
N VAL A 62 2.59 2.24 1.57
CA VAL A 62 2.32 0.84 1.93
C VAL A 62 1.44 0.75 3.18
N SER A 63 1.59 1.67 4.12
CA SER A 63 0.69 1.71 5.28
C SER A 63 -0.75 1.97 4.88
N ALA A 64 -0.96 2.91 3.95
CA ALA A 64 -2.30 3.16 3.42
C ALA A 64 -2.82 1.93 2.68
N ALA A 65 -1.97 1.28 1.89
CA ALA A 65 -2.35 0.07 1.16
C ALA A 65 -2.76 -1.05 2.12
N ARG A 66 -2.05 -1.19 3.22
CA ARG A 66 -2.37 -2.23 4.20
C ARG A 66 -3.74 -2.01 4.82
N ARG A 67 -4.09 -0.78 5.12
CA ARG A 67 -5.42 -0.47 5.65
C ARG A 67 -6.51 -0.78 4.63
N LEU A 68 -6.31 -0.37 3.39
CA LEU A 68 -7.27 -0.65 2.33
C LEU A 68 -7.41 -2.14 2.08
N MET A 69 -6.31 -2.87 2.09
CA MET A 69 -6.31 -4.30 1.94
C MET A 69 -7.13 -4.98 3.03
N THR A 70 -6.95 -4.54 4.27
CA THR A 70 -7.68 -5.08 5.40
C THR A 70 -9.18 -4.88 5.22
N GLU A 71 -9.58 -3.70 4.74
CA GLU A 71 -10.99 -3.42 4.47
C GLU A 71 -11.54 -4.31 3.36
N LEU A 72 -10.76 -4.48 2.30
CA LEU A 72 -11.18 -5.32 1.18
C LEU A 72 -11.36 -6.78 1.61
N LEU A 73 -10.44 -7.27 2.43
CA LEU A 73 -10.53 -8.64 2.92
C LEU A 73 -11.73 -8.82 3.83
N ALA A 74 -12.03 -7.85 4.67
CA ALA A 74 -13.20 -7.91 5.54
C ALA A 74 -14.48 -7.97 4.72
N ARG A 75 -14.57 -7.18 3.67
CA ARG A 75 -15.74 -7.18 2.79
C ARG A 75 -15.92 -8.52 2.10
N ARG A 76 -14.82 -9.10 1.61
CA ARG A 76 -14.87 -10.40 0.93
C ARG A 76 -15.29 -11.52 1.86
N ALA A 77 -14.87 -11.43 3.11
CA ALA A 77 -15.25 -12.41 4.10
C ALA A 77 -16.71 -12.29 4.51
N GLY A 78 -17.37 -11.23 4.08
CA GLY A 78 -18.78 -11.02 4.43
C GLY A 78 -18.97 -10.61 5.87
N VAL A 79 -17.93 -10.09 6.51
CA VAL A 79 -18.02 -9.65 7.89
C VAL A 79 -18.68 -8.27 7.93
N PRO A 80 -19.81 -8.14 8.61
CA PRO A 80 -20.48 -6.84 8.71
C PRO A 80 -19.64 -5.87 9.52
N ASP A 81 -19.64 -4.63 9.09
CA ASP A 81 -18.90 -3.61 9.80
C ASP A 81 -19.44 -3.41 11.20
N GLY A 82 -18.53 -3.49 12.16
CA GLY A 82 -18.88 -3.16 13.52
C GLY A 82 -19.97 -4.02 14.13
N ARG A 83 -20.35 -5.10 13.47
CA ARG A 83 -21.34 -6.02 13.99
C ARG A 83 -20.76 -7.40 14.06
N ALA A 84 -20.92 -7.94 15.17
CA ALA A 84 -20.51 -9.32 15.35
C ALA A 84 -21.57 -10.24 14.79
#